data_37885539e6f186b92c6e8183a99548d0
#
_entry.id   37885539e6f186b92c6e8183a99548d0
#
_cell.length_a   1.000
_cell.length_b   1.000
_cell.length_c   1.000
_cell.angle_alpha   90.00
_cell.angle_beta   90.00
_cell.angle_gamma   90.00
#
_symmetry.space_group_name_H-M   'P 1'
#
loop_
_entity.id
_entity.type
_entity.pdbx_description
1 polymer ?
#
loop_
_entity_poly.entity_id
_entity_poly.type
_entity_poly.pdbx_seq_one_letter_code
_entity_poly.pdbx_strand_id
1 'polypeptide(L)'
;MNIFRNKKIKDLENNQVSDSEEMIKKTKQLQDETNNFFQKMSKLLTGTVEQHHMVDDQHDVLGKLADKVKVHMNEISSLTENTNDLTDKLYSEGNNLIEITKDTVKKSYEGKNAIEEIVQIVKSLENENRTNTENINELARQFSKVNEVVQLITNIANQTNLLALNAAIEAARAGEQGKGFAIVAGEIRNLAEMTKQSTKDISELISSIESETKNVINNSDKSKEVIAKGVNASGNAAVKIEESLSSIEKVEQEVREVMNILTNQKNHIGNMGKEIINVDEILKITSKTIINHIEEASIVDRKLEETKIQLESYSKRVV
;
A
#
# COMPACT_ATOMS: atom_id res chain seq x y z
N MET A 1 61.43 92.73 79.87
CA MET A 1 60.10 92.15 79.79
C MET A 1 59.55 92.14 78.36
N ASN A 2 59.93 93.01 77.42
CA ASN A 2 59.45 93.12 76.04
C ASN A 2 60.02 92.02 75.04
N ILE A 3 61.16 91.48 75.27
CA ILE A 3 61.80 90.47 74.34
C ILE A 3 61.16 89.13 74.44
N PHE A 4 60.70 88.67 75.63
CA PHE A 4 59.96 87.44 75.84
C PHE A 4 58.53 87.48 75.28
N ARG A 5 57.88 88.60 75.28
CA ARG A 5 56.57 88.82 74.74
C ARG A 5 56.58 88.77 73.19
N ASN A 6 57.55 89.37 72.57
CA ASN A 6 57.75 89.37 71.13
C ASN A 6 58.10 87.95 70.58
N LYS A 7 58.89 87.16 71.36
CA LYS A 7 59.24 85.80 70.96
C LYS A 7 57.98 84.89 71.05
N LYS A 8 57.12 85.06 72.11
CA LYS A 8 55.92 84.27 72.24
C LYS A 8 54.85 84.64 71.22
N ILE A 9 54.76 85.87 70.76
CA ILE A 9 53.89 86.30 69.66
C ILE A 9 54.39 85.72 68.31
N LYS A 10 55.68 85.73 68.07
CA LYS A 10 56.29 85.18 66.84
C LYS A 10 56.16 83.65 66.77
N ASP A 11 56.23 82.93 67.92
CA ASP A 11 56.01 81.48 68.00
C ASP A 11 54.55 81.15 67.83
N LEU A 12 53.59 81.99 68.30
CA LEU A 12 52.18 81.87 68.06
C LEU A 12 51.77 82.15 66.60
N GLU A 13 52.34 83.18 65.99
CA GLU A 13 52.13 83.48 64.56
C GLU A 13 52.73 82.40 63.67
N ASN A 14 53.93 81.86 63.99
CA ASN A 14 54.48 80.70 63.24
C ASN A 14 53.69 79.44 63.39
N ASN A 15 53.14 79.15 64.60
CA ASN A 15 52.21 78.00 64.78
C ASN A 15 50.89 78.18 64.02
N GLN A 16 50.32 79.43 64.04
CA GLN A 16 49.08 79.72 63.25
C GLN A 16 49.34 79.62 61.74
N VAL A 17 50.48 80.02 61.24
CA VAL A 17 50.89 79.87 59.82
C VAL A 17 51.07 78.40 59.48
N SER A 18 51.77 77.62 60.35
CA SER A 18 51.92 76.16 60.14
C SER A 18 50.60 75.38 60.18
N ASP A 19 49.68 75.71 61.10
CA ASP A 19 48.37 75.12 61.20
C ASP A 19 47.49 75.49 59.98
N SER A 20 47.62 76.75 59.48
CA SER A 20 46.93 77.16 58.26
C SER A 20 47.46 76.49 56.98
N GLU A 21 48.77 76.29 56.87
CA GLU A 21 49.38 75.55 55.76
C GLU A 21 48.98 74.07 55.78
N GLU A 22 48.93 73.45 56.95
CA GLU A 22 48.50 72.08 57.10
C GLU A 22 46.98 71.93 56.73
N MET A 23 46.11 72.89 57.13
CA MET A 23 44.72 72.92 56.74
C MET A 23 44.58 73.12 55.23
N ILE A 24 45.31 74.01 54.61
CA ILE A 24 45.30 74.24 53.16
C ILE A 24 45.70 72.94 52.44
N LYS A 25 46.72 72.25 52.91
CA LYS A 25 47.16 70.95 52.32
C LYS A 25 46.14 69.87 52.46
N LYS A 26 45.50 69.73 53.64
CA LYS A 26 44.36 68.80 53.86
C LYS A 26 43.13 69.12 52.98
N THR A 27 42.80 70.41 52.86
CA THR A 27 41.71 70.85 52.01
C THR A 27 41.95 70.51 50.55
N LYS A 28 43.17 70.75 50.05
CA LYS A 28 43.59 70.44 48.71
C LYS A 28 43.57 68.91 48.46
N GLN A 29 44.03 68.10 49.42
CA GLN A 29 44.00 66.67 49.33
C GLN A 29 42.54 66.14 49.30
N LEU A 30 41.65 66.69 50.16
CA LEU A 30 40.24 66.35 50.13
C LEU A 30 39.53 66.72 48.80
N GLN A 31 39.90 67.84 48.21
CA GLN A 31 39.42 68.31 46.92
C GLN A 31 39.86 67.37 45.78
N ASP A 32 41.11 66.97 45.81
CA ASP A 32 41.67 66.00 44.84
C ASP A 32 40.97 64.60 44.99
N GLU A 33 40.80 64.14 46.22
CA GLU A 33 40.05 62.89 46.49
C GLU A 33 38.59 62.94 46.02
N THR A 34 37.96 64.08 46.28
CA THR A 34 36.57 64.34 45.89
C THR A 34 36.39 64.37 44.35
N ASN A 35 37.33 65.07 43.66
CA ASN A 35 37.33 65.12 42.22
C ASN A 35 37.56 63.72 41.60
N ASN A 36 38.52 62.96 42.15
CA ASN A 36 38.70 61.56 41.70
C ASN A 36 37.51 60.70 41.95
N PHE A 37 36.79 60.87 43.07
CA PHE A 37 35.51 60.18 43.33
C PHE A 37 34.44 60.54 42.29
N PHE A 38 34.22 61.82 41.97
CA PHE A 38 33.26 62.25 40.95
C PHE A 38 33.61 61.69 39.56
N GLN A 39 34.87 61.69 39.16
CA GLN A 39 35.33 61.12 37.91
C GLN A 39 35.04 59.62 37.84
N LYS A 40 35.31 58.85 38.90
CA LYS A 40 35.00 57.40 38.95
C LYS A 40 33.49 57.16 38.91
N MET A 41 32.67 57.91 39.64
CA MET A 41 31.21 57.82 39.63
C MET A 41 30.63 58.17 38.27
N SER A 42 31.11 59.21 37.59
CA SER A 42 30.66 59.57 36.24
C SER A 42 30.97 58.47 35.25
N LYS A 43 32.18 57.87 35.33
CA LYS A 43 32.52 56.72 34.46
C LYS A 43 31.67 55.49 34.69
N LEU A 44 31.38 55.17 35.98
CA LEU A 44 30.50 54.06 36.32
C LEU A 44 29.07 54.32 35.83
N LEU A 45 28.56 55.52 36.01
CA LEU A 45 27.19 55.88 35.59
C LEU A 45 27.05 55.80 34.05
N THR A 46 28.04 56.34 33.32
CA THR A 46 28.06 56.22 31.84
C THR A 46 28.04 54.76 31.39
N GLY A 47 28.88 53.91 31.98
CA GLY A 47 28.88 52.47 31.66
C GLY A 47 27.56 51.77 32.00
N THR A 48 26.87 52.21 33.08
CA THR A 48 25.54 51.69 33.45
C THR A 48 24.48 52.09 32.41
N VAL A 49 24.51 53.34 31.93
CA VAL A 49 23.62 53.85 30.88
C VAL A 49 23.83 53.04 29.57
N GLU A 50 25.07 52.89 29.16
CA GLU A 50 25.39 52.07 27.95
C GLU A 50 24.88 50.64 28.08
N GLN A 51 25.08 50.02 29.25
CA GLN A 51 24.57 48.65 29.48
C GLN A 51 23.06 48.57 29.51
N HIS A 52 22.37 49.58 29.98
CA HIS A 52 20.92 49.67 30.01
C HIS A 52 20.34 49.79 28.59
N HIS A 53 20.93 50.63 27.74
CA HIS A 53 20.54 50.72 26.33
C HIS A 53 20.69 49.36 25.58
N MET A 54 21.75 48.60 25.91
CA MET A 54 21.90 47.24 25.34
C MET A 54 20.75 46.29 25.77
N VAL A 55 20.21 46.44 26.98
CA VAL A 55 19.06 45.67 27.47
C VAL A 55 17.80 46.05 26.70
N ASP A 56 17.60 47.35 26.43
CA ASP A 56 16.45 47.82 25.62
C ASP A 56 16.48 47.26 24.20
N ASP A 57 17.65 47.28 23.54
CA ASP A 57 17.85 46.63 22.22
C ASP A 57 17.49 45.14 22.27
N GLN A 58 17.82 44.45 23.37
CA GLN A 58 17.44 43.03 23.56
C GLN A 58 15.94 42.83 23.72
N HIS A 59 15.22 43.74 24.38
CA HIS A 59 13.76 43.69 24.48
C HIS A 59 13.09 43.81 23.11
N ASP A 60 13.58 44.71 22.25
CA ASP A 60 13.13 44.85 20.88
C ASP A 60 13.31 43.57 20.04
N VAL A 61 14.49 42.93 20.22
CA VAL A 61 14.76 41.63 19.55
C VAL A 61 13.81 40.54 20.05
N LEU A 62 13.57 40.48 21.37
CA LEU A 62 12.65 39.52 21.98
C LEU A 62 11.22 39.74 21.49
N GLY A 63 10.75 40.97 21.36
CA GLY A 63 9.44 41.30 20.80
C GLY A 63 9.27 40.77 19.37
N LYS A 64 10.25 41.04 18.50
CA LYS A 64 10.28 40.53 17.13
C LYS A 64 10.34 39.02 17.06
N LEU A 65 11.01 38.36 18.00
CA LEU A 65 11.07 36.90 18.09
C LEU A 65 9.71 36.31 18.51
N ALA A 66 9.05 36.92 19.49
CA ALA A 66 7.71 36.52 19.92
C ALA A 66 6.70 36.60 18.75
N ASP A 67 6.75 37.67 17.93
CA ASP A 67 5.92 37.81 16.74
C ASP A 67 6.21 36.74 15.69
N LYS A 68 7.48 36.41 15.45
CA LYS A 68 7.84 35.31 14.54
C LYS A 68 7.31 33.96 15.03
N VAL A 69 7.45 33.66 16.33
CA VAL A 69 6.89 32.43 16.91
C VAL A 69 5.38 32.38 16.72
N LYS A 70 4.68 33.51 16.89
CA LYS A 70 3.24 33.59 16.63
C LYS A 70 2.87 33.26 15.18
N VAL A 71 3.63 33.77 14.21
CA VAL A 71 3.41 33.43 12.78
C VAL A 71 3.59 31.93 12.56
N HIS A 72 4.67 31.34 13.05
CA HIS A 72 4.90 29.90 12.94
C HIS A 72 3.82 29.05 13.64
N MET A 73 3.29 29.52 14.76
CA MET A 73 2.18 28.82 15.43
C MET A 73 0.90 28.82 14.60
N ASN A 74 0.61 29.90 13.87
CA ASN A 74 -0.51 29.95 12.93
C ASN A 74 -0.30 28.96 11.75
N GLU A 75 0.92 28.87 11.23
CA GLU A 75 1.28 27.88 10.20
C GLU A 75 1.11 26.45 10.71
N ILE A 76 1.60 26.15 11.92
CA ILE A 76 1.45 24.83 12.56
C ILE A 76 -0.04 24.51 12.77
N SER A 77 -0.86 25.49 13.18
CA SER A 77 -2.32 25.32 13.33
C SER A 77 -2.96 24.90 12.00
N SER A 78 -2.63 25.59 10.91
CA SER A 78 -3.14 25.27 9.57
C SER A 78 -2.69 23.88 9.10
N LEU A 79 -1.40 23.52 9.34
CA LEU A 79 -0.90 22.18 9.04
C LEU A 79 -1.60 21.09 9.86
N THR A 80 -1.91 21.38 11.12
CA THR A 80 -2.63 20.46 12.02
C THR A 80 -4.05 20.21 11.51
N GLU A 81 -4.76 21.25 11.08
CA GLU A 81 -6.10 21.15 10.49
C GLU A 81 -6.08 20.35 9.18
N ASN A 82 -5.15 20.66 8.25
CA ASN A 82 -4.97 19.89 7.02
C ASN A 82 -4.65 18.41 7.29
N THR A 83 -3.83 18.14 8.31
CA THR A 83 -3.49 16.77 8.70
C THR A 83 -4.71 16.03 9.26
N ASN A 84 -5.57 16.71 10.02
CA ASN A 84 -6.84 16.15 10.48
C ASN A 84 -7.74 15.76 9.31
N ASP A 85 -7.93 16.66 8.34
CA ASP A 85 -8.75 16.40 7.16
C ASP A 85 -8.24 15.23 6.33
N LEU A 86 -6.92 15.13 6.15
CA LEU A 86 -6.29 13.99 5.46
C LEU A 86 -6.50 12.68 6.24
N THR A 87 -6.42 12.73 7.58
CA THR A 87 -6.65 11.57 8.44
C THR A 87 -8.11 11.10 8.33
N ASP A 88 -9.07 12.01 8.31
CA ASP A 88 -10.49 11.67 8.12
C ASP A 88 -10.78 11.08 6.74
N LYS A 89 -10.14 11.59 5.68
CA LYS A 89 -10.20 10.99 4.34
C LYS A 89 -9.61 9.58 4.31
N LEU A 90 -8.43 9.38 4.88
CA LEU A 90 -7.79 8.06 4.97
C LEU A 90 -8.66 7.06 5.77
N TYR A 91 -9.33 7.53 6.83
CA TYR A 91 -10.26 6.71 7.59
C TYR A 91 -11.45 6.26 6.74
N SER A 92 -12.01 7.16 5.93
CA SER A 92 -13.09 6.86 4.98
C SER A 92 -12.65 5.85 3.92
N GLU A 93 -11.46 6.04 3.33
CA GLU A 93 -10.89 5.11 2.34
C GLU A 93 -10.58 3.73 2.95
N GLY A 94 -10.11 3.69 4.20
CA GLY A 94 -9.92 2.45 4.93
C GLY A 94 -11.22 1.65 5.11
N ASN A 95 -12.32 2.31 5.45
CA ASN A 95 -13.64 1.66 5.52
C ASN A 95 -14.12 1.15 4.16
N ASN A 96 -13.93 1.94 3.09
CA ASN A 96 -14.25 1.53 1.74
C ASN A 96 -13.43 0.29 1.32
N LEU A 97 -12.15 0.25 1.67
CA LEU A 97 -11.29 -0.89 1.38
C LEU A 97 -11.75 -2.17 2.13
N ILE A 98 -12.22 -2.05 3.38
CA ILE A 98 -12.82 -3.17 4.12
C ILE A 98 -14.07 -3.69 3.38
N GLU A 99 -14.91 -2.83 2.83
CA GLU A 99 -16.10 -3.23 2.08
C GLU A 99 -15.72 -3.95 0.78
N ILE A 100 -14.77 -3.40 0.01
CA ILE A 100 -14.22 -4.03 -1.20
C ILE A 100 -13.64 -5.41 -0.89
N THR A 101 -12.90 -5.52 0.22
CA THR A 101 -12.29 -6.79 0.66
C THR A 101 -13.38 -7.84 0.94
N LYS A 102 -14.45 -7.47 1.65
CA LYS A 102 -15.59 -8.36 1.90
C LYS A 102 -16.29 -8.81 0.61
N ASP A 103 -16.52 -7.90 -0.33
CA ASP A 103 -17.13 -8.24 -1.62
C ASP A 103 -16.22 -9.18 -2.43
N THR A 104 -14.89 -8.95 -2.38
CA THR A 104 -13.89 -9.80 -3.05
C THR A 104 -13.87 -11.21 -2.45
N VAL A 105 -13.95 -11.33 -1.11
CA VAL A 105 -14.10 -12.65 -0.44
C VAL A 105 -15.34 -13.36 -0.93
N LYS A 106 -16.50 -12.68 -0.96
CA LYS A 106 -17.74 -13.25 -1.45
C LYS A 106 -17.63 -13.77 -2.88
N LYS A 107 -17.09 -12.94 -3.79
CA LYS A 107 -16.88 -13.32 -5.21
C LYS A 107 -15.90 -14.47 -5.36
N SER A 108 -14.88 -14.55 -4.50
CA SER A 108 -13.93 -15.67 -4.49
C SER A 108 -14.61 -16.98 -4.08
N TYR A 109 -15.50 -16.95 -3.09
CA TYR A 109 -16.31 -18.12 -2.73
C TYR A 109 -17.27 -18.55 -3.85
N GLU A 110 -17.93 -17.58 -4.51
CA GLU A 110 -18.77 -17.86 -5.68
C GLU A 110 -17.94 -18.51 -6.81
N GLY A 111 -16.74 -18.00 -7.05
CA GLY A 111 -15.77 -18.59 -8.00
C GLY A 111 -15.35 -20.00 -7.61
N LYS A 112 -15.09 -20.26 -6.32
CA LYS A 112 -14.77 -21.60 -5.80
C LYS A 112 -15.91 -22.59 -6.08
N ASN A 113 -17.14 -22.21 -5.76
CA ASN A 113 -18.32 -23.06 -6.02
C ASN A 113 -18.48 -23.36 -7.52
N ALA A 114 -18.27 -22.37 -8.39
CA ALA A 114 -18.31 -22.58 -9.84
C ALA A 114 -17.24 -23.56 -10.33
N ILE A 115 -16.03 -23.51 -9.78
CA ILE A 115 -14.97 -24.47 -10.09
C ILE A 115 -15.33 -25.88 -9.59
N GLU A 116 -15.92 -26.01 -8.41
CA GLU A 116 -16.40 -27.31 -7.89
C GLU A 116 -17.48 -27.91 -8.80
N GLU A 117 -18.39 -27.08 -9.32
CA GLU A 117 -19.41 -27.52 -10.31
C GLU A 117 -18.73 -28.00 -11.62
N ILE A 118 -17.75 -27.24 -12.14
CA ILE A 118 -16.98 -27.65 -13.31
C ILE A 118 -16.30 -29.01 -13.09
N VAL A 119 -15.73 -29.25 -11.92
CA VAL A 119 -15.10 -30.55 -11.57
C VAL A 119 -16.13 -31.68 -11.64
N GLN A 120 -17.35 -31.47 -11.16
CA GLN A 120 -18.41 -32.48 -11.24
C GLN A 120 -18.84 -32.75 -12.69
N ILE A 121 -18.99 -31.70 -13.50
CA ILE A 121 -19.33 -31.82 -14.94
C ILE A 121 -18.23 -32.60 -15.67
N VAL A 122 -16.95 -32.30 -15.43
CA VAL A 122 -15.82 -32.98 -16.09
C VAL A 122 -15.76 -34.46 -15.68
N LYS A 123 -16.05 -34.80 -14.40
CA LYS A 123 -16.16 -36.20 -13.96
C LYS A 123 -17.31 -36.94 -14.63
N SER A 124 -18.45 -36.27 -14.80
CA SER A 124 -19.60 -36.86 -15.54
C SER A 124 -19.22 -37.12 -16.98
N LEU A 125 -18.57 -36.16 -17.64
CA LEU A 125 -18.09 -36.29 -19.01
C LEU A 125 -17.07 -37.44 -19.16
N GLU A 126 -16.19 -37.65 -18.18
CA GLU A 126 -15.25 -38.78 -18.13
C GLU A 126 -16.02 -40.13 -18.14
N ASN A 127 -17.05 -40.27 -17.30
CA ASN A 127 -17.89 -41.46 -17.21
C ASN A 127 -18.67 -41.71 -18.51
N GLU A 128 -19.25 -40.65 -19.10
CA GLU A 128 -19.95 -40.77 -20.38
C GLU A 128 -19.03 -41.20 -21.52
N ASN A 129 -17.84 -40.62 -21.60
CA ASN A 129 -16.84 -40.99 -22.61
C ASN A 129 -16.38 -42.43 -22.45
N ARG A 130 -16.20 -42.93 -21.21
CA ARG A 130 -15.90 -44.34 -20.92
C ARG A 130 -16.99 -45.26 -21.38
N THR A 131 -18.24 -44.98 -20.99
CA THR A 131 -19.41 -45.77 -21.39
C THR A 131 -19.60 -45.80 -22.92
N ASN A 132 -19.41 -44.65 -23.58
CA ASN A 132 -19.46 -44.55 -25.02
C ASN A 132 -18.37 -45.41 -25.67
N THR A 133 -17.14 -45.40 -25.17
CA THR A 133 -16.04 -46.27 -25.66
C THR A 133 -16.38 -47.74 -25.49
N GLU A 134 -16.99 -48.16 -24.37
CA GLU A 134 -17.43 -49.54 -24.12
C GLU A 134 -18.50 -49.95 -25.12
N ASN A 135 -19.51 -49.12 -25.38
CA ASN A 135 -20.58 -49.36 -26.34
C ASN A 135 -20.06 -49.50 -27.79
N ILE A 136 -19.13 -48.65 -28.19
CA ILE A 136 -18.51 -48.68 -29.51
C ILE A 136 -17.65 -49.97 -29.70
N ASN A 137 -16.94 -50.42 -28.70
CA ASN A 137 -16.19 -51.65 -28.71
C ASN A 137 -17.15 -52.86 -28.84
N GLU A 138 -18.31 -52.86 -28.16
CA GLU A 138 -19.28 -53.91 -28.30
C GLU A 138 -19.92 -53.92 -29.70
N LEU A 139 -20.21 -52.73 -30.28
CA LEU A 139 -20.67 -52.57 -31.65
C LEU A 139 -19.68 -53.18 -32.68
N ALA A 140 -18.36 -52.85 -32.50
CA ALA A 140 -17.31 -53.46 -33.34
C ALA A 140 -17.29 -54.99 -33.30
N ARG A 141 -17.49 -55.56 -32.10
CA ARG A 141 -17.58 -57.01 -31.90
C ARG A 141 -18.79 -57.63 -32.61
N GLN A 142 -19.94 -56.94 -32.58
CA GLN A 142 -21.16 -57.39 -33.27
C GLN A 142 -20.98 -57.37 -34.79
N PHE A 143 -20.39 -56.31 -35.35
CA PHE A 143 -20.07 -56.27 -36.80
C PHE A 143 -19.10 -57.35 -37.24
N SER A 144 -18.10 -57.68 -36.42
CA SER A 144 -17.23 -58.85 -36.71
C SER A 144 -18.02 -60.16 -36.86
N LYS A 145 -19.02 -60.43 -35.97
CA LYS A 145 -19.87 -61.59 -36.07
C LYS A 145 -20.75 -61.56 -37.30
N VAL A 146 -21.30 -60.38 -37.68
CA VAL A 146 -22.09 -60.23 -38.90
C VAL A 146 -21.22 -60.56 -40.13
N ASN A 147 -19.94 -60.10 -40.13
CA ASN A 147 -19.00 -60.40 -41.20
C ASN A 147 -18.72 -61.91 -41.37
N GLU A 148 -18.59 -62.65 -40.25
CA GLU A 148 -18.48 -64.12 -40.28
C GLU A 148 -19.70 -64.80 -40.94
N VAL A 149 -20.91 -64.30 -40.61
CA VAL A 149 -22.15 -64.84 -41.23
C VAL A 149 -22.22 -64.49 -42.71
N VAL A 150 -21.85 -63.30 -43.13
CA VAL A 150 -21.80 -62.89 -44.54
C VAL A 150 -20.80 -63.74 -45.33
N GLN A 151 -19.63 -64.02 -44.74
CA GLN A 151 -18.66 -64.95 -45.37
C GLN A 151 -19.21 -66.35 -45.55
N LEU A 152 -19.96 -66.87 -44.54
CA LEU A 152 -20.62 -68.17 -44.64
C LEU A 152 -21.66 -68.19 -45.79
N ILE A 153 -22.53 -67.15 -45.89
CA ILE A 153 -23.52 -67.05 -46.97
C ILE A 153 -22.81 -66.97 -48.34
N THR A 154 -21.70 -66.21 -48.45
CA THR A 154 -20.92 -66.12 -49.66
C THR A 154 -20.36 -67.52 -50.08
N ASN A 155 -19.90 -68.33 -49.12
CA ASN A 155 -19.43 -69.68 -49.35
C ASN A 155 -20.58 -70.62 -49.83
N ILE A 156 -21.77 -70.49 -49.20
CA ILE A 156 -22.99 -71.25 -49.62
C ILE A 156 -23.40 -70.85 -51.04
N ALA A 157 -23.40 -69.57 -51.38
CA ALA A 157 -23.68 -69.06 -52.71
C ALA A 157 -22.67 -69.62 -53.77
N ASN A 158 -21.36 -69.61 -53.44
CA ASN A 158 -20.35 -70.24 -54.33
C ASN A 158 -20.54 -71.74 -54.53
N GLN A 159 -20.88 -72.49 -53.46
CA GLN A 159 -21.22 -73.91 -53.55
C GLN A 159 -22.51 -74.14 -54.35
N THR A 160 -23.54 -73.33 -54.15
CA THR A 160 -24.77 -73.43 -54.93
C THR A 160 -24.58 -73.17 -56.43
N ASN A 161 -23.76 -72.18 -56.74
CA ASN A 161 -23.35 -71.80 -58.09
C ASN A 161 -22.66 -73.00 -58.78
N LEU A 162 -21.76 -73.70 -58.09
CA LEU A 162 -21.04 -74.88 -58.58
C LEU A 162 -22.00 -76.08 -58.77
N LEU A 163 -22.94 -76.34 -57.86
CA LEU A 163 -23.94 -77.37 -57.94
C LEU A 163 -24.85 -77.11 -59.13
N ALA A 164 -25.36 -75.90 -59.29
CA ALA A 164 -26.18 -75.45 -60.37
C ALA A 164 -25.47 -75.61 -61.76
N LEU A 165 -24.16 -75.29 -61.84
CA LEU A 165 -23.40 -75.51 -63.05
C LEU A 165 -23.26 -76.99 -63.39
N ASN A 166 -22.99 -77.86 -62.43
CA ASN A 166 -22.94 -79.28 -62.60
C ASN A 166 -24.26 -79.87 -63.08
N ALA A 167 -25.41 -79.40 -62.45
CA ALA A 167 -26.79 -79.78 -62.87
C ALA A 167 -27.11 -79.29 -64.29
N ALA A 168 -26.72 -78.14 -64.71
CA ALA A 168 -26.87 -77.59 -66.05
C ALA A 168 -26.10 -78.38 -67.08
N ILE A 169 -24.87 -78.85 -66.76
CA ILE A 169 -24.02 -79.73 -67.64
C ILE A 169 -24.76 -81.07 -67.81
N GLU A 170 -25.22 -81.70 -66.76
CA GLU A 170 -25.87 -82.99 -66.83
C GLU A 170 -27.21 -82.93 -67.54
N ALA A 171 -28.02 -81.85 -67.32
CA ALA A 171 -29.20 -81.54 -68.06
C ALA A 171 -28.93 -81.39 -69.59
N ALA A 172 -27.89 -80.75 -70.00
CA ALA A 172 -27.48 -80.63 -71.40
C ALA A 172 -27.06 -82.02 -72.01
N ARG A 173 -26.49 -82.84 -71.17
CA ARG A 173 -26.09 -84.27 -71.58
C ARG A 173 -27.30 -85.16 -71.76
N ALA A 174 -28.44 -84.97 -71.14
CA ALA A 174 -29.70 -85.67 -71.25
C ALA A 174 -30.49 -85.29 -72.55
N GLY A 175 -30.00 -84.32 -73.32
CA GLY A 175 -30.64 -83.86 -74.55
C GLY A 175 -32.02 -83.30 -74.40
N GLU A 176 -32.99 -83.70 -75.26
CA GLU A 176 -34.38 -83.20 -75.25
C GLU A 176 -35.15 -83.43 -73.93
N GLN A 177 -34.83 -84.52 -73.21
CA GLN A 177 -35.47 -84.83 -71.90
C GLN A 177 -34.93 -83.94 -70.74
N GLY A 178 -33.79 -83.29 -70.90
CA GLY A 178 -33.13 -82.42 -69.91
C GLY A 178 -33.50 -80.95 -70.02
N LYS A 179 -34.28 -80.47 -71.01
CA LYS A 179 -34.52 -79.06 -71.27
C LYS A 179 -35.15 -78.32 -70.08
N GLY A 180 -36.09 -78.86 -69.39
CA GLY A 180 -36.75 -78.32 -68.24
C GLY A 180 -35.79 -78.15 -67.05
N PHE A 181 -34.97 -79.18 -66.79
CA PHE A 181 -33.90 -79.16 -65.77
C PHE A 181 -32.78 -78.16 -66.07
N ALA A 182 -32.47 -77.96 -67.31
CA ALA A 182 -31.48 -76.97 -67.70
C ALA A 182 -31.86 -75.52 -67.41
N ILE A 183 -33.24 -75.21 -67.60
CA ILE A 183 -33.77 -73.90 -67.28
C ILE A 183 -33.74 -73.68 -65.77
N VAL A 184 -34.17 -74.66 -64.95
CA VAL A 184 -34.15 -74.54 -63.45
C VAL A 184 -32.67 -74.38 -62.93
N ALA A 185 -31.74 -75.14 -63.46
CA ALA A 185 -30.31 -75.06 -63.12
C ALA A 185 -29.76 -73.71 -63.50
N GLY A 186 -30.12 -73.12 -64.64
CA GLY A 186 -29.80 -71.75 -65.03
C GLY A 186 -30.33 -70.71 -64.06
N GLU A 187 -31.59 -70.86 -63.61
CA GLU A 187 -32.19 -69.93 -62.68
C GLU A 187 -31.52 -70.00 -61.28
N ILE A 188 -31.23 -71.22 -60.76
CA ILE A 188 -30.52 -71.43 -59.50
C ILE A 188 -29.09 -70.81 -59.58
N ARG A 189 -28.44 -70.98 -60.71
CA ARG A 189 -27.12 -70.37 -60.94
C ARG A 189 -27.20 -68.84 -60.90
N ASN A 190 -28.14 -68.22 -61.55
CA ASN A 190 -28.38 -66.78 -61.53
C ASN A 190 -28.63 -66.27 -60.13
N LEU A 191 -29.52 -66.97 -59.35
CA LEU A 191 -29.79 -66.65 -57.97
C LEU A 191 -28.59 -66.71 -57.05
N ALA A 192 -27.72 -67.74 -57.27
CA ALA A 192 -26.48 -67.88 -56.56
C ALA A 192 -25.49 -66.69 -56.83
N GLU A 193 -25.34 -66.28 -58.11
CA GLU A 193 -24.52 -65.14 -58.49
C GLU A 193 -25.05 -63.80 -57.90
N MET A 194 -26.41 -63.61 -57.95
CA MET A 194 -27.02 -62.42 -57.28
C MET A 194 -26.77 -62.43 -55.77
N THR A 195 -26.90 -63.62 -55.12
CA THR A 195 -26.59 -63.73 -53.66
C THR A 195 -25.14 -63.41 -53.39
N LYS A 196 -24.18 -63.89 -54.17
CA LYS A 196 -22.77 -63.61 -54.08
C LYS A 196 -22.48 -62.09 -54.22
N GLN A 197 -23.12 -61.40 -55.19
CA GLN A 197 -22.97 -60.00 -55.39
C GLN A 197 -23.51 -59.22 -54.17
N SER A 198 -24.72 -59.57 -53.68
CA SER A 198 -25.34 -58.96 -52.51
C SER A 198 -24.46 -59.13 -51.25
N THR A 199 -23.87 -60.31 -51.04
CA THR A 199 -22.95 -60.52 -49.90
C THR A 199 -21.68 -59.74 -50.01
N LYS A 200 -21.16 -59.52 -51.22
CA LYS A 200 -20.02 -58.65 -51.46
C LYS A 200 -20.33 -57.18 -51.08
N ASP A 201 -21.50 -56.69 -51.53
CA ASP A 201 -21.95 -55.33 -51.21
C ASP A 201 -22.08 -55.13 -49.70
N ILE A 202 -22.64 -56.16 -49.00
CA ILE A 202 -22.74 -56.15 -47.53
C ILE A 202 -21.36 -56.18 -46.86
N SER A 203 -20.43 -56.96 -47.37
CA SER A 203 -19.05 -57.02 -46.83
C SER A 203 -18.33 -55.67 -46.96
N GLU A 204 -18.49 -54.98 -48.11
CA GLU A 204 -17.95 -53.62 -48.30
C GLU A 204 -18.55 -52.64 -47.33
N LEU A 205 -19.86 -52.71 -47.05
CA LEU A 205 -20.53 -51.86 -46.04
C LEU A 205 -20.00 -52.16 -44.64
N ILE A 206 -19.85 -53.42 -44.25
CA ILE A 206 -19.26 -53.82 -42.95
C ILE A 206 -17.84 -53.27 -42.80
N SER A 207 -17.00 -53.37 -43.79
CA SER A 207 -15.64 -52.81 -43.77
C SER A 207 -15.63 -51.30 -43.58
N SER A 208 -16.58 -50.60 -44.21
CA SER A 208 -16.76 -49.17 -43.99
C SER A 208 -17.14 -48.83 -42.51
N ILE A 209 -18.08 -49.61 -41.94
CA ILE A 209 -18.51 -49.49 -40.56
C ILE A 209 -17.36 -49.76 -39.57
N GLU A 210 -16.56 -50.81 -39.83
CA GLU A 210 -15.39 -51.12 -39.00
C GLU A 210 -14.36 -49.97 -39.01
N SER A 211 -14.10 -49.37 -40.19
CA SER A 211 -13.25 -48.19 -40.30
C SER A 211 -13.75 -47.00 -39.51
N GLU A 212 -15.06 -46.71 -39.63
CA GLU A 212 -15.68 -45.59 -38.90
C GLU A 212 -15.72 -45.84 -37.39
N THR A 213 -15.98 -47.06 -36.96
CA THR A 213 -15.92 -47.45 -35.53
C THR A 213 -14.51 -47.24 -34.96
N LYS A 214 -13.47 -47.60 -35.71
CA LYS A 214 -12.09 -47.34 -35.32
C LYS A 214 -11.77 -45.83 -35.18
N ASN A 215 -12.31 -44.99 -36.07
CA ASN A 215 -12.19 -43.57 -36.01
C ASN A 215 -12.85 -42.99 -34.74
N VAL A 216 -14.04 -43.49 -34.39
CA VAL A 216 -14.76 -43.07 -33.16
C VAL A 216 -13.97 -43.46 -31.92
N ILE A 217 -13.36 -44.67 -31.86
CA ILE A 217 -12.52 -45.06 -30.71
C ILE A 217 -11.33 -44.12 -30.58
N ASN A 218 -10.62 -43.82 -31.68
CA ASN A 218 -9.51 -42.88 -31.65
C ASN A 218 -9.91 -41.48 -31.18
N ASN A 219 -11.10 -40.99 -31.54
CA ASN A 219 -11.64 -39.73 -31.09
C ASN A 219 -12.00 -39.76 -29.60
N SER A 220 -12.56 -40.91 -29.11
CA SER A 220 -12.82 -41.10 -27.69
C SER A 220 -11.54 -41.05 -26.83
N ASP A 221 -10.42 -41.63 -27.34
CA ASP A 221 -9.15 -41.57 -26.63
C ASP A 221 -8.58 -40.15 -26.61
N LYS A 222 -8.68 -39.38 -27.70
CA LYS A 222 -8.34 -37.94 -27.67
C LYS A 222 -9.21 -37.16 -26.67
N SER A 223 -10.52 -37.48 -26.59
CA SER A 223 -11.42 -36.86 -25.64
C SER A 223 -11.00 -37.14 -24.20
N LYS A 224 -10.54 -38.35 -23.85
CA LYS A 224 -9.96 -38.67 -22.54
C LYS A 224 -8.80 -37.76 -22.17
N GLU A 225 -7.90 -37.49 -23.10
CA GLU A 225 -6.75 -36.59 -22.88
C GLU A 225 -7.23 -35.15 -22.59
N VAL A 226 -8.21 -34.65 -23.35
CA VAL A 226 -8.78 -33.29 -23.12
C VAL A 226 -9.51 -33.21 -21.77
N ILE A 227 -10.25 -34.24 -21.40
CA ILE A 227 -10.94 -34.36 -20.12
C ILE A 227 -9.92 -34.31 -18.97
N ALA A 228 -8.83 -35.10 -19.04
CA ALA A 228 -7.78 -35.10 -18.03
C ALA A 228 -7.11 -33.73 -17.89
N LYS A 229 -6.88 -33.01 -18.99
CA LYS A 229 -6.40 -31.61 -18.96
C LYS A 229 -7.41 -30.70 -18.31
N GLY A 230 -8.71 -30.89 -18.54
CA GLY A 230 -9.79 -30.15 -17.88
C GLY A 230 -9.82 -30.34 -16.37
N VAL A 231 -9.68 -31.58 -15.88
CA VAL A 231 -9.58 -31.88 -14.44
C VAL A 231 -8.39 -31.16 -13.80
N ASN A 232 -7.23 -31.25 -14.42
CA ASN A 232 -6.01 -30.59 -13.89
C ASN A 232 -6.13 -29.07 -13.90
N ALA A 233 -6.69 -28.47 -14.94
CA ALA A 233 -6.90 -27.04 -15.05
C ALA A 233 -7.88 -26.54 -13.97
N SER A 234 -8.97 -27.26 -13.74
CA SER A 234 -9.97 -26.95 -12.69
C SER A 234 -9.34 -27.07 -11.28
N GLY A 235 -8.54 -28.11 -11.04
CA GLY A 235 -7.80 -28.27 -9.78
C GLY A 235 -6.83 -27.12 -9.51
N ASN A 236 -6.06 -26.72 -10.53
CA ASN A 236 -5.17 -25.56 -10.41
C ASN A 236 -5.93 -24.25 -10.16
N ALA A 237 -7.08 -24.06 -10.80
CA ALA A 237 -7.92 -22.88 -10.58
C ALA A 237 -8.46 -22.84 -9.14
N ALA A 238 -8.88 -23.98 -8.57
CA ALA A 238 -9.31 -24.07 -7.17
C ALA A 238 -8.20 -23.65 -6.20
N VAL A 239 -6.98 -24.15 -6.40
CA VAL A 239 -5.81 -23.77 -5.59
C VAL A 239 -5.55 -22.26 -5.68
N LYS A 240 -5.62 -21.68 -6.89
CA LYS A 240 -5.42 -20.23 -7.07
C LYS A 240 -6.48 -19.37 -6.38
N ILE A 241 -7.71 -19.85 -6.31
CA ILE A 241 -8.77 -19.16 -5.55
C ILE A 241 -8.47 -19.23 -4.04
N GLU A 242 -8.00 -20.36 -3.52
CA GLU A 242 -7.62 -20.48 -2.10
C GLU A 242 -6.42 -19.58 -1.74
N GLU A 243 -5.40 -19.52 -2.59
CA GLU A 243 -4.28 -18.59 -2.43
C GLU A 243 -4.76 -17.13 -2.42
N SER A 244 -5.73 -16.80 -3.30
CA SER A 244 -6.34 -15.47 -3.36
C SER A 244 -7.11 -15.14 -2.06
N LEU A 245 -7.92 -16.06 -1.55
CA LEU A 245 -8.64 -15.90 -0.28
C LEU A 245 -7.68 -15.64 0.88
N SER A 246 -6.61 -16.42 0.99
CA SER A 246 -5.58 -16.21 2.02
C SER A 246 -4.89 -14.85 1.89
N SER A 247 -4.66 -14.38 0.67
CA SER A 247 -4.09 -13.04 0.42
C SER A 247 -5.05 -11.92 0.83
N ILE A 248 -6.34 -12.09 0.58
CA ILE A 248 -7.38 -11.13 0.96
C ILE A 248 -7.52 -11.03 2.49
N GLU A 249 -7.44 -12.16 3.21
CA GLU A 249 -7.45 -12.16 4.68
C GLU A 249 -6.27 -11.35 5.26
N LYS A 250 -5.09 -11.46 4.66
CA LYS A 250 -3.93 -10.63 5.04
C LYS A 250 -4.19 -9.15 4.78
N VAL A 251 -4.75 -8.81 3.62
CA VAL A 251 -5.12 -7.41 3.31
C VAL A 251 -6.11 -6.87 4.33
N GLU A 252 -7.13 -7.66 4.72
CA GLU A 252 -8.07 -7.24 5.75
C GLU A 252 -7.41 -6.96 7.10
N GLN A 253 -6.45 -7.80 7.49
CA GLN A 253 -5.68 -7.61 8.72
C GLN A 253 -4.84 -6.32 8.66
N GLU A 254 -4.13 -6.09 7.56
CA GLU A 254 -3.32 -4.88 7.32
C GLU A 254 -4.18 -3.61 7.36
N VAL A 255 -5.36 -3.63 6.73
CA VAL A 255 -6.29 -2.50 6.75
C VAL A 255 -6.76 -2.19 8.18
N ARG A 256 -7.08 -3.21 8.98
CA ARG A 256 -7.45 -3.03 10.40
C ARG A 256 -6.32 -2.40 11.21
N GLU A 257 -5.08 -2.77 10.93
CA GLU A 257 -3.90 -2.18 11.59
C GLU A 257 -3.73 -0.71 11.19
N VAL A 258 -3.87 -0.38 9.90
CA VAL A 258 -3.87 1.01 9.41
C VAL A 258 -4.98 1.83 10.08
N MET A 259 -6.21 1.31 10.22
CA MET A 259 -7.31 1.99 10.89
C MET A 259 -7.00 2.29 12.37
N ASN A 260 -6.28 1.39 13.04
CA ASN A 260 -5.83 1.59 14.42
C ASN A 260 -4.77 2.70 14.51
N ILE A 261 -3.82 2.74 13.56
CA ILE A 261 -2.82 3.81 13.44
C ILE A 261 -3.51 5.16 13.21
N LEU A 262 -4.51 5.24 12.33
CA LEU A 262 -5.27 6.47 12.06
C LEU A 262 -6.03 6.96 13.31
N THR A 263 -6.56 6.06 14.12
CA THR A 263 -7.20 6.40 15.40
C THR A 263 -6.19 7.04 16.37
N ASN A 264 -4.99 6.48 16.47
CA ASN A 264 -3.92 7.05 17.29
C ASN A 264 -3.44 8.40 16.74
N GLN A 265 -3.31 8.53 15.41
CA GLN A 265 -2.95 9.79 14.76
C GLN A 265 -3.97 10.89 15.07
N LYS A 266 -5.27 10.59 15.06
CA LYS A 266 -6.33 11.53 15.42
C LYS A 266 -6.20 12.03 16.87
N ASN A 267 -5.82 11.14 17.80
CA ASN A 267 -5.54 11.52 19.18
C ASN A 267 -4.31 12.46 19.28
N HIS A 268 -3.25 12.19 18.51
CA HIS A 268 -2.07 13.06 18.47
C HIS A 268 -2.40 14.44 17.90
N ILE A 269 -3.20 14.52 16.83
CA ILE A 269 -3.69 15.79 16.25
C ILE A 269 -4.48 16.58 17.31
N GLY A 270 -5.37 15.93 18.06
CA GLY A 270 -6.09 16.56 19.15
C GLY A 270 -5.18 17.11 20.26
N ASN A 271 -4.11 16.41 20.59
CA ASN A 271 -3.11 16.91 21.55
C ASN A 271 -2.29 18.07 20.98
N MET A 272 -1.91 18.03 19.68
CA MET A 272 -1.25 19.16 19.01
C MET A 272 -2.10 20.42 19.07
N GLY A 273 -3.41 20.32 18.85
CA GLY A 273 -4.34 21.45 18.98
C GLY A 273 -4.31 22.08 20.38
N LYS A 274 -4.23 21.26 21.44
CA LYS A 274 -4.11 21.77 22.81
C LYS A 274 -2.76 22.49 23.04
N GLU A 275 -1.67 21.91 22.54
CA GLU A 275 -0.34 22.53 22.68
C GLU A 275 -0.23 23.86 21.92
N ILE A 276 -0.87 23.98 20.75
CA ILE A 276 -0.96 25.24 20.00
C ILE A 276 -1.65 26.32 20.86
N ILE A 277 -2.75 26.00 21.54
CA ILE A 277 -3.45 26.92 22.45
C ILE A 277 -2.56 27.32 23.63
N ASN A 278 -1.85 26.37 24.24
CA ASN A 278 -0.92 26.63 25.34
C ASN A 278 0.22 27.58 24.92
N VAL A 279 0.79 27.36 23.73
CA VAL A 279 1.84 28.24 23.21
C VAL A 279 1.31 29.64 22.90
N ASP A 280 0.11 29.78 22.36
CA ASP A 280 -0.53 31.11 22.15
C ASP A 280 -0.72 31.87 23.46
N GLU A 281 -1.12 31.20 24.55
CA GLU A 281 -1.22 31.78 25.86
C GLU A 281 0.13 32.24 26.43
N ILE A 282 1.16 31.38 26.30
CA ILE A 282 2.53 31.72 26.68
C ILE A 282 3.03 32.95 25.90
N LEU A 283 2.79 33.03 24.61
CA LEU A 283 3.17 34.17 23.77
C LEU A 283 2.48 35.45 24.20
N LYS A 284 1.18 35.40 24.58
CA LYS A 284 0.43 36.56 25.13
C LYS A 284 1.06 37.07 26.43
N ILE A 285 1.39 36.14 27.34
CA ILE A 285 2.07 36.47 28.61
C ILE A 285 3.44 37.06 28.32
N THR A 286 4.23 36.44 27.45
CA THR A 286 5.59 36.88 27.07
C THR A 286 5.55 38.29 26.48
N SER A 287 4.66 38.56 25.52
CA SER A 287 4.51 39.88 24.91
C SER A 287 4.14 40.94 25.94
N LYS A 288 3.20 40.63 26.85
CA LYS A 288 2.84 41.54 27.95
C LYS A 288 4.01 41.82 28.90
N THR A 289 4.79 40.77 29.22
CA THR A 289 5.97 40.92 30.08
C THR A 289 7.04 41.79 29.41
N ILE A 290 7.30 41.63 28.13
CA ILE A 290 8.24 42.46 27.36
C ILE A 290 7.79 43.92 27.38
N ILE A 291 6.50 44.21 27.14
CA ILE A 291 5.94 45.56 27.19
C ILE A 291 6.15 46.20 28.58
N ASN A 292 5.85 45.47 29.66
CA ASN A 292 6.07 45.94 31.02
C ASN A 292 7.56 46.24 31.30
N HIS A 293 8.46 45.36 30.82
CA HIS A 293 9.90 45.56 30.96
C HIS A 293 10.36 46.84 30.24
N ILE A 294 9.88 47.08 29.01
CA ILE A 294 10.19 48.32 28.26
C ILE A 294 9.71 49.57 29.01
N GLU A 295 8.52 49.52 29.62
CA GLU A 295 8.02 50.63 30.46
C GLU A 295 8.93 50.87 31.69
N GLU A 296 9.30 49.80 32.42
CA GLU A 296 10.20 49.88 33.57
C GLU A 296 11.59 50.38 33.17
N ALA A 297 12.12 49.90 32.05
CA ALA A 297 13.40 50.34 31.48
C ALA A 297 13.39 51.86 31.19
N SER A 298 12.34 52.40 30.60
CA SER A 298 12.16 53.83 30.36
C SER A 298 12.20 54.65 31.65
N ILE A 299 11.67 54.11 32.76
CA ILE A 299 11.76 54.77 34.09
C ILE A 299 13.18 54.76 34.62
N VAL A 300 13.92 53.67 34.42
CA VAL A 300 15.34 53.55 34.81
C VAL A 300 16.20 54.53 34.03
N ASP A 301 16.05 54.63 32.72
CA ASP A 301 16.78 55.58 31.86
C ASP A 301 16.61 57.01 32.33
N ARG A 302 15.36 57.41 32.61
CA ARG A 302 15.10 58.74 33.12
C ARG A 302 15.83 58.99 34.45
N LYS A 303 15.83 58.03 35.39
CA LYS A 303 16.52 58.17 36.70
C LYS A 303 18.04 58.21 36.52
N LEU A 304 18.59 57.42 35.60
CA LEU A 304 20.01 57.44 35.31
C LEU A 304 20.48 58.78 34.73
N GLU A 305 19.70 59.36 33.79
CA GLU A 305 20.00 60.68 33.21
C GLU A 305 19.85 61.80 34.25
N GLU A 306 18.80 61.81 35.12
CA GLU A 306 18.65 62.70 36.23
C GLU A 306 19.86 62.64 37.20
N THR A 307 20.34 61.42 37.52
CA THR A 307 21.49 61.19 38.39
C THR A 307 22.76 61.70 37.75
N LYS A 308 22.95 61.53 36.46
CA LYS A 308 24.09 62.02 35.68
C LYS A 308 24.12 63.56 35.72
N ILE A 309 23.02 64.23 35.45
CA ILE A 309 22.87 65.69 35.52
C ILE A 309 23.20 66.20 36.92
N GLN A 310 22.70 65.57 37.99
CA GLN A 310 22.98 65.92 39.38
C GLN A 310 24.51 65.77 39.67
N LEU A 311 25.13 64.66 39.29
CA LEU A 311 26.52 64.39 39.50
C LEU A 311 27.41 65.46 38.82
N GLU A 312 27.10 65.81 37.58
CA GLU A 312 27.80 66.88 36.84
C GLU A 312 27.64 68.24 37.50
N SER A 313 26.43 68.52 38.02
CA SER A 313 26.20 69.80 38.74
C SER A 313 26.98 69.90 40.06
N TYR A 314 27.08 68.83 40.83
CA TYR A 314 27.90 68.76 42.06
C TYR A 314 29.37 68.83 41.74
N SER A 315 29.87 68.12 40.72
CA SER A 315 31.24 68.20 40.27
C SER A 315 31.66 69.66 39.94
N LYS A 316 30.81 70.40 39.25
CA LYS A 316 31.08 71.86 38.94
C LYS A 316 31.05 72.81 40.16
N ARG A 317 30.43 72.41 41.26
CA ARG A 317 30.40 73.25 42.52
C ARG A 317 31.58 73.00 43.44
N VAL A 318 32.21 71.83 43.32
CA VAL A 318 33.33 71.44 44.19
C VAL A 318 34.67 71.80 43.55
N VAL A 319 34.72 71.99 42.25
CA VAL A 319 35.88 72.54 41.53
C VAL A 319 35.88 74.06 41.60
#